data_be03b9f11c1c24f32ffb4516e1cfe27c
#
_entry.id   be03b9f11c1c24f32ffb4516e1cfe27c
#
_cell.length_a   1.000
_cell.length_b   1.000
_cell.length_c   1.000
_cell.angle_alpha   90.00
_cell.angle_beta   90.00
_cell.angle_gamma   90.00
#
_symmetry.space_group_name_H-M   'P 1'
#
loop_
_entity.id
_entity.type
_entity.pdbx_description
1 polymer ?
#
loop_
_entity_poly.entity_id
_entity_poly.type
_entity_poly.pdbx_seq_one_letter_code
_entity_poly.pdbx_strand_id
1 'polypeptide(L)'
;SEMCIRDRLENTALAVSMLLDDQPIDGYFALNMDAVGIVADLVGGVTLTVTSDFSEIDPTLVQGEEVTLDGEKALTYVRSRHHIDDQTNIARMARQRQFLAALEEKLRQQDSQFAAEAYTALEAYMVTDIASGTAAKIGEKLKQYKQLDTLTIDGENVIENGYWAYHLDESSRKATVLQLFYEKVR
;
A
#
# COMPACT_ATOMS: atom_id res chain seq x y z
N SER A 1 -7.67 -21.14 -8.95
CA SER A 1 -8.34 -21.58 -7.74
C SER A 1 -7.73 -20.90 -6.52
N GLU A 2 -8.45 -20.84 -5.43
CA GLU A 2 -8.03 -20.15 -4.18
C GLU A 2 -6.70 -20.66 -3.63
N MET A 3 -6.44 -21.95 -3.76
CA MET A 3 -5.18 -22.57 -3.33
C MET A 3 -3.95 -21.95 -4.04
N CYS A 4 -4.04 -21.72 -5.35
CA CYS A 4 -2.93 -21.06 -6.08
C CYS A 4 -2.71 -19.59 -5.68
N ILE A 5 -3.74 -18.89 -5.20
CA ILE A 5 -3.61 -17.51 -4.74
C ILE A 5 -2.93 -17.50 -3.38
N ARG A 6 -3.35 -18.36 -2.45
CA ARG A 6 -2.74 -18.49 -1.11
C ARG A 6 -1.27 -18.86 -1.19
N ASP A 7 -0.91 -19.86 -1.98
CA ASP A 7 0.50 -20.27 -2.19
C ASP A 7 1.37 -19.11 -2.69
N ARG A 8 0.84 -18.25 -3.58
CA ARG A 8 1.57 -17.07 -4.04
C ARG A 8 1.76 -16.04 -2.95
N LEU A 9 0.79 -15.86 -2.05
CA LEU A 9 0.88 -14.90 -0.96
C LEU A 9 1.86 -15.37 0.12
N GLU A 10 1.86 -16.64 0.44
CA GLU A 10 2.85 -17.26 1.34
C GLU A 10 4.27 -17.10 0.76
N ASN A 11 4.45 -17.35 -0.53
CA ASN A 11 5.73 -17.12 -1.21
C ASN A 11 6.14 -15.63 -1.19
N THR A 12 5.17 -14.71 -1.30
CA THR A 12 5.46 -13.27 -1.19
C THR A 12 5.88 -12.90 0.23
N ALA A 13 5.19 -13.42 1.25
CA ALA A 13 5.57 -13.22 2.64
C ALA A 13 6.97 -13.77 2.94
N LEU A 14 7.28 -14.96 2.42
CA LEU A 14 8.62 -15.54 2.51
C LEU A 14 9.69 -14.67 1.84
N ALA A 15 9.42 -14.16 0.64
CA ALA A 15 10.35 -13.28 -0.07
C ALA A 15 10.60 -11.98 0.71
N VAL A 16 9.56 -11.40 1.32
CA VAL A 16 9.70 -10.23 2.20
C VAL A 16 10.50 -10.58 3.46
N SER A 17 10.24 -11.73 4.08
CA SER A 17 11.03 -12.21 5.22
C SER A 17 12.51 -12.31 4.87
N MET A 18 12.86 -12.95 3.75
CA MET A 18 14.24 -13.07 3.28
C MET A 18 14.87 -11.69 2.99
N LEU A 19 14.11 -10.76 2.42
CA LEU A 19 14.56 -9.37 2.19
C LEU A 19 14.92 -8.68 3.52
N LEU A 20 14.18 -8.97 4.58
CA LEU A 20 14.32 -8.40 5.91
C LEU A 20 15.20 -9.25 6.86
N ASP A 21 16.11 -10.05 6.30
CA ASP A 21 17.08 -10.86 7.06
C ASP A 21 16.40 -11.92 7.94
N ASP A 22 15.47 -12.66 7.33
CA ASP A 22 14.66 -13.72 7.92
C ASP A 22 13.77 -13.26 9.10
N GLN A 23 13.41 -11.95 9.14
CA GLN A 23 12.43 -11.51 10.12
C GLN A 23 11.07 -12.18 9.88
N PRO A 24 10.40 -12.66 10.94
CA PRO A 24 9.12 -13.31 10.82
C PRO A 24 8.06 -12.32 10.30
N ILE A 25 7.22 -12.77 9.39
CA ILE A 25 6.04 -12.05 8.92
C ILE A 25 4.82 -12.63 9.63
N ASP A 26 4.18 -11.85 10.49
CA ASP A 26 3.08 -12.30 11.35
C ASP A 26 1.77 -12.56 10.60
N GLY A 27 1.66 -12.07 9.37
CA GLY A 27 0.50 -12.28 8.52
C GLY A 27 0.46 -11.36 7.32
N TYR A 28 -0.53 -11.55 6.46
CA TYR A 28 -0.71 -10.76 5.25
C TYR A 28 -2.17 -10.44 4.97
N PHE A 29 -2.37 -9.31 4.29
CA PHE A 29 -3.61 -8.94 3.61
C PHE A 29 -3.33 -8.72 2.13
N ALA A 30 -3.98 -9.47 1.27
CA ALA A 30 -3.96 -9.23 -0.16
C ALA A 30 -5.35 -8.76 -0.61
N LEU A 31 -5.39 -7.57 -1.16
CA LEU A 31 -6.60 -6.92 -1.65
C LEU A 31 -6.59 -6.88 -3.17
N ASN A 32 -7.72 -7.12 -3.82
CA ASN A 32 -7.86 -6.80 -5.22
C ASN A 32 -8.01 -5.28 -5.41
N MET A 33 -7.91 -4.81 -6.66
CA MET A 33 -7.95 -3.36 -6.92
C MET A 33 -9.31 -2.72 -6.58
N ASP A 34 -10.41 -3.47 -6.64
CA ASP A 34 -11.74 -2.94 -6.34
C ASP A 34 -11.89 -2.60 -4.86
N ALA A 35 -11.13 -3.27 -3.99
CA ALA A 35 -11.05 -2.95 -2.56
C ALA A 35 -10.61 -1.50 -2.29
N VAL A 36 -9.82 -0.91 -3.16
CA VAL A 36 -9.39 0.50 -3.04
C VAL A 36 -10.59 1.45 -3.04
N GLY A 37 -11.50 1.21 -3.99
CA GLY A 37 -12.72 2.02 -4.07
C GLY A 37 -13.62 1.81 -2.85
N ILE A 38 -13.81 0.56 -2.43
CA ILE A 38 -14.64 0.24 -1.26
C ILE A 38 -14.09 0.91 0.02
N VAL A 39 -12.79 0.86 0.24
CA VAL A 39 -12.16 1.51 1.40
C VAL A 39 -12.30 3.01 1.33
N ALA A 40 -12.13 3.62 0.16
CA ALA A 40 -12.29 5.07 -0.02
C ALA A 40 -13.72 5.51 0.34
N ASP A 41 -14.73 4.78 -0.10
CA ASP A 41 -16.14 5.07 0.24
C ASP A 41 -16.43 4.85 1.73
N LEU A 42 -15.90 3.79 2.34
CA LEU A 42 -16.08 3.50 3.77
C LEU A 42 -15.53 4.61 4.68
N VAL A 43 -14.42 5.25 4.30
CA VAL A 43 -13.85 6.37 5.08
C VAL A 43 -14.48 7.72 4.74
N GLY A 44 -15.53 7.74 3.89
CA GLY A 44 -16.20 8.97 3.47
C GLY A 44 -15.41 9.79 2.45
N GLY A 45 -14.57 9.14 1.66
CA GLY A 45 -13.70 9.76 0.66
C GLY A 45 -12.31 10.12 1.19
N VAL A 46 -11.33 10.09 0.28
CA VAL A 46 -9.93 10.41 0.56
C VAL A 46 -9.58 11.75 -0.08
N THR A 47 -9.25 12.74 0.72
CA THR A 47 -8.91 14.09 0.24
C THR A 47 -7.42 14.21 0.03
N LEU A 48 -7.01 14.65 -1.17
CA LEU A 48 -5.61 14.88 -1.51
C LEU A 48 -5.48 15.93 -2.63
N THR A 49 -4.28 16.50 -2.78
CA THR A 49 -3.97 17.37 -3.93
C THR A 49 -3.60 16.51 -5.12
N VAL A 50 -4.28 16.70 -6.25
CA VAL A 50 -4.03 15.95 -7.49
C VAL A 50 -2.67 16.33 -8.04
N THR A 51 -1.77 15.37 -8.23
CA THR A 51 -0.39 15.64 -8.67
C THR A 51 -0.15 15.47 -10.17
N SER A 52 -1.04 14.76 -10.87
CA SER A 52 -0.92 14.42 -12.28
C SER A 52 -2.06 15.04 -13.10
N ASP A 53 -1.85 15.25 -14.39
CA ASP A 53 -2.89 15.71 -15.30
C ASP A 53 -3.81 14.55 -15.71
N PHE A 54 -5.06 14.58 -15.26
CA PHE A 54 -6.10 13.59 -15.55
C PHE A 54 -7.12 14.09 -16.59
N SER A 55 -6.89 15.22 -17.24
CA SER A 55 -7.88 15.87 -18.11
C SER A 55 -8.46 14.97 -19.21
N GLU A 56 -7.69 14.00 -19.71
CA GLU A 56 -8.16 13.03 -20.71
C GLU A 56 -8.94 11.85 -20.14
N ILE A 57 -8.87 11.60 -18.83
CA ILE A 57 -9.51 10.45 -18.17
C ILE A 57 -10.69 10.90 -17.32
N ASP A 58 -10.45 11.84 -16.42
CA ASP A 58 -11.45 12.41 -15.51
C ASP A 58 -11.16 13.91 -15.29
N PRO A 59 -11.84 14.79 -16.03
CA PRO A 59 -11.63 16.25 -15.93
C PRO A 59 -11.95 16.84 -14.55
N THR A 60 -12.60 16.07 -13.66
CA THR A 60 -12.88 16.50 -12.28
C THR A 60 -11.67 16.35 -11.36
N LEU A 61 -10.64 15.61 -11.78
CA LEU A 61 -9.36 15.47 -11.10
C LEU A 61 -8.38 16.54 -11.59
N VAL A 62 -8.61 17.78 -11.19
CA VAL A 62 -7.83 18.94 -11.67
C VAL A 62 -6.46 18.96 -11.00
N GLN A 63 -5.40 18.95 -11.83
CA GLN A 63 -4.03 18.99 -11.33
C GLN A 63 -3.78 20.26 -10.48
N GLY A 64 -3.17 20.07 -9.31
CA GLY A 64 -2.86 21.14 -8.36
C GLY A 64 -3.99 21.49 -7.41
N GLU A 65 -5.21 20.98 -7.61
CA GLU A 65 -6.35 21.21 -6.73
C GLU A 65 -6.51 20.10 -5.69
N GLU A 66 -7.09 20.47 -4.55
CA GLU A 66 -7.49 19.53 -3.52
C GLU A 66 -8.85 18.91 -3.88
N VAL A 67 -8.89 17.60 -4.03
CA VAL A 67 -10.08 16.85 -4.41
C VAL A 67 -10.34 15.73 -3.42
N THR A 68 -11.60 15.52 -3.07
CA THR A 68 -12.04 14.33 -2.31
C THR A 68 -12.37 13.21 -3.28
N LEU A 69 -11.61 12.14 -3.22
CA LEU A 69 -11.78 10.95 -4.04
C LEU A 69 -12.80 10.02 -3.38
N ASP A 70 -13.95 9.81 -4.02
CA ASP A 70 -14.84 8.67 -3.77
C ASP A 70 -14.22 7.36 -4.30
N GLY A 71 -14.93 6.25 -4.20
CA GLY A 71 -14.41 4.97 -4.62
C GLY A 71 -14.02 4.88 -6.09
N GLU A 72 -14.78 5.48 -7.00
CA GLU A 72 -14.51 5.48 -8.42
C GLU A 72 -13.28 6.34 -8.76
N LYS A 73 -13.23 7.55 -8.21
CA LYS A 73 -12.10 8.46 -8.39
C LYS A 73 -10.82 7.93 -7.76
N ALA A 74 -10.90 7.32 -6.57
CA ALA A 74 -9.78 6.69 -5.91
C ALA A 74 -9.17 5.58 -6.77
N LEU A 75 -10.02 4.70 -7.30
CA LEU A 75 -9.57 3.64 -8.19
C LEU A 75 -8.93 4.20 -9.46
N THR A 76 -9.54 5.19 -10.09
CA THR A 76 -8.99 5.89 -11.26
C THR A 76 -7.63 6.51 -10.93
N TYR A 77 -7.51 7.21 -9.82
CA TYR A 77 -6.27 7.90 -9.40
C TYR A 77 -5.09 6.95 -9.20
N VAL A 78 -5.30 5.81 -8.52
CA VAL A 78 -4.22 4.86 -8.20
C VAL A 78 -3.88 3.91 -9.34
N ARG A 79 -4.82 3.65 -10.27
CA ARG A 79 -4.68 2.64 -11.32
C ARG A 79 -4.16 3.19 -12.63
N SER A 80 -4.52 4.43 -13.00
CA SER A 80 -4.24 4.98 -14.31
C SER A 80 -2.75 5.05 -14.62
N ARG A 81 -2.39 4.68 -15.86
CA ARG A 81 -1.02 4.69 -16.39
C ARG A 81 -0.90 5.41 -17.72
N HIS A 82 -1.97 5.40 -18.52
CA HIS A 82 -2.02 5.95 -19.87
C HIS A 82 -2.88 7.21 -19.86
N HIS A 83 -2.64 8.08 -20.79
CA HIS A 83 -3.37 9.35 -20.97
C HIS A 83 -3.28 10.29 -19.74
N ILE A 84 -2.16 10.23 -19.05
CA ILE A 84 -1.75 11.16 -17.99
C ILE A 84 -0.33 11.62 -18.28
N ASP A 85 0.06 12.74 -17.71
CA ASP A 85 1.33 13.45 -17.97
C ASP A 85 2.56 12.56 -18.00
N ASP A 86 2.81 11.82 -16.91
CA ASP A 86 3.92 10.88 -16.80
C ASP A 86 3.39 9.45 -16.74
N GLN A 87 3.53 8.73 -17.84
CA GLN A 87 3.07 7.36 -18.00
C GLN A 87 4.01 6.33 -17.35
N THR A 88 4.94 6.77 -16.51
CA THR A 88 5.91 5.90 -15.84
C THR A 88 5.33 5.14 -14.66
N ASN A 89 5.96 4.02 -14.33
CA ASN A 89 5.67 3.31 -13.07
C ASN A 89 5.98 4.18 -11.85
N ILE A 90 6.97 5.06 -11.94
CA ILE A 90 7.41 5.92 -10.83
C ILE A 90 6.30 6.90 -10.46
N ALA A 91 5.70 7.58 -11.45
CA ALA A 91 4.58 8.49 -11.21
C ALA A 91 3.38 7.77 -10.60
N ARG A 92 3.03 6.58 -11.13
CA ARG A 92 1.97 5.77 -10.53
C ARG A 92 2.27 5.38 -9.08
N MET A 93 3.48 4.95 -8.77
CA MET A 93 3.89 4.61 -7.40
C MET A 93 3.84 5.85 -6.49
N ALA A 94 4.21 7.03 -6.98
CA ALA A 94 4.10 8.28 -6.21
C ALA A 94 2.62 8.58 -5.85
N ARG A 95 1.69 8.46 -6.81
CA ARG A 95 0.26 8.63 -6.57
C ARG A 95 -0.29 7.61 -5.58
N GLN A 96 0.12 6.34 -5.69
CA GLN A 96 -0.27 5.30 -4.75
C GLN A 96 0.21 5.59 -3.33
N ARG A 97 1.45 6.05 -3.15
CA ARG A 97 1.98 6.45 -1.84
C ARG A 97 1.21 7.64 -1.27
N GLN A 98 0.92 8.64 -2.09
CA GLN A 98 0.14 9.80 -1.68
C GLN A 98 -1.26 9.41 -1.23
N PHE A 99 -1.94 8.56 -2.01
CA PHE A 99 -3.27 8.04 -1.66
C PHE A 99 -3.23 7.26 -0.34
N LEU A 100 -2.26 6.36 -0.16
CA LEU A 100 -2.12 5.57 1.06
C LEU A 100 -1.86 6.46 2.29
N ALA A 101 -1.04 7.50 2.17
CA ALA A 101 -0.80 8.43 3.26
C ALA A 101 -2.08 9.20 3.65
N ALA A 102 -2.83 9.68 2.67
CA ALA A 102 -4.10 10.36 2.91
C ALA A 102 -5.18 9.42 3.48
N LEU A 103 -5.23 8.18 3.00
CA LEU A 103 -6.12 7.15 3.52
C LEU A 103 -5.77 6.80 4.97
N GLU A 104 -4.49 6.65 5.30
CA GLU A 104 -4.05 6.37 6.67
C GLU A 104 -4.52 7.45 7.65
N GLU A 105 -4.44 8.72 7.28
CA GLU A 105 -4.95 9.82 8.10
C GLU A 105 -6.46 9.71 8.33
N LYS A 106 -7.22 9.33 7.31
CA LYS A 106 -8.66 9.04 7.44
C LYS A 106 -8.94 7.84 8.34
N LEU A 107 -8.17 6.77 8.21
CA LEU A 107 -8.31 5.57 9.04
C LEU A 107 -8.04 5.84 10.53
N ARG A 108 -7.11 6.73 10.85
CA ARG A 108 -6.82 7.15 12.22
C ARG A 108 -7.98 7.88 12.89
N GLN A 109 -8.85 8.50 12.11
CA GLN A 109 -10.02 9.25 12.58
C GLN A 109 -11.25 8.35 12.79
N GLN A 110 -11.22 7.09 12.32
CA GLN A 110 -12.33 6.15 12.44
C GLN A 110 -12.49 5.66 13.89
N ASP A 111 -13.69 5.23 14.24
CA ASP A 111 -13.97 4.66 15.56
C ASP A 111 -13.44 3.21 15.72
N SER A 112 -13.67 2.61 16.87
CA SER A 112 -13.19 1.25 17.16
C SER A 112 -13.97 0.15 16.42
N GLN A 113 -15.15 0.45 15.87
CA GLN A 113 -15.99 -0.51 15.16
C GLN A 113 -15.62 -0.59 13.68
N PHE A 114 -15.02 0.49 13.15
CA PHE A 114 -14.66 0.61 11.73
C PHE A 114 -13.82 -0.57 11.22
N ALA A 115 -12.85 -1.04 12.01
CA ALA A 115 -11.98 -2.15 11.58
C ALA A 115 -12.77 -3.45 11.32
N ALA A 116 -13.80 -3.73 12.12
CA ALA A 116 -14.67 -4.89 11.92
C ALA A 116 -15.61 -4.70 10.71
N GLU A 117 -16.15 -3.50 10.53
CA GLU A 117 -16.99 -3.15 9.38
C GLU A 117 -16.19 -3.22 8.08
N ALA A 118 -14.99 -2.65 8.05
CA ALA A 118 -14.09 -2.71 6.90
C ALA A 118 -13.69 -4.14 6.57
N TYR A 119 -13.36 -4.96 7.59
CA TYR A 119 -13.06 -6.38 7.38
C TYR A 119 -14.22 -7.10 6.69
N THR A 120 -15.45 -6.91 7.18
CA THR A 120 -16.65 -7.53 6.62
C THR A 120 -16.92 -7.05 5.18
N ALA A 121 -16.80 -5.75 4.92
CA ALA A 121 -17.03 -5.18 3.60
C ALA A 121 -15.98 -5.64 2.57
N LEU A 122 -14.76 -5.93 3.02
CA LEU A 122 -13.65 -6.35 2.17
C LEU A 122 -13.51 -7.87 2.04
N GLU A 123 -14.26 -8.68 2.78
CA GLU A 123 -14.10 -10.14 2.83
C GLU A 123 -14.11 -10.79 1.45
N ALA A 124 -15.00 -10.35 0.55
CA ALA A 124 -15.08 -10.86 -0.82
C ALA A 124 -13.94 -10.37 -1.74
N TYR A 125 -13.17 -9.36 -1.32
CA TYR A 125 -12.15 -8.67 -2.10
C TYR A 125 -10.75 -8.89 -1.56
N MET A 126 -10.60 -9.70 -0.50
CA MET A 126 -9.32 -9.95 0.15
C MET A 126 -9.03 -11.44 0.34
N VAL A 127 -7.75 -11.74 0.41
CA VAL A 127 -7.22 -13.02 0.92
C VAL A 127 -6.26 -12.69 2.06
N THR A 128 -6.47 -13.30 3.21
CA THR A 128 -5.66 -13.06 4.40
C THR A 128 -5.56 -14.33 5.26
N ASP A 129 -4.50 -14.45 6.02
CA ASP A 129 -4.33 -15.44 7.10
C ASP A 129 -4.63 -14.85 8.49
N ILE A 130 -5.00 -13.55 8.55
CA ILE A 130 -5.28 -12.82 9.77
C ILE A 130 -6.77 -12.87 10.08
N ALA A 131 -7.14 -13.39 11.26
CA ALA A 131 -8.51 -13.41 11.72
C ALA A 131 -9.05 -11.99 12.01
N SER A 132 -10.35 -11.77 11.83
CA SER A 132 -11.02 -10.47 12.02
C SER A 132 -10.77 -9.86 13.40
N GLY A 133 -10.76 -10.65 14.46
CA GLY A 133 -10.44 -10.17 15.83
C GLY A 133 -9.00 -9.69 15.98
N THR A 134 -8.06 -10.25 15.23
CA THR A 134 -6.67 -9.78 15.18
C THR A 134 -6.57 -8.49 14.36
N ALA A 135 -7.27 -8.42 13.23
CA ALA A 135 -7.35 -7.22 12.41
C ALA A 135 -7.89 -6.01 13.20
N ALA A 136 -8.95 -6.22 14.00
CA ALA A 136 -9.49 -5.18 14.88
C ALA A 136 -8.45 -4.68 15.90
N LYS A 137 -7.71 -5.59 16.53
CA LYS A 137 -6.62 -5.23 17.49
C LYS A 137 -5.49 -4.45 16.80
N ILE A 138 -5.13 -4.82 15.57
CA ILE A 138 -4.14 -4.09 14.77
C ILE A 138 -4.66 -2.67 14.50
N GLY A 139 -5.92 -2.53 14.06
CA GLY A 139 -6.55 -1.23 13.81
C GLY A 139 -6.55 -0.31 15.04
N GLU A 140 -6.83 -0.83 16.23
CA GLU A 140 -6.75 -0.06 17.48
C GLU A 140 -5.30 0.36 17.80
N LYS A 141 -4.33 -0.52 17.59
CA LYS A 141 -2.92 -0.20 17.81
C LYS A 141 -2.40 0.86 16.84
N LEU A 142 -2.81 0.83 15.57
CA LEU A 142 -2.39 1.82 14.57
C LEU A 142 -2.72 3.26 14.99
N LYS A 143 -3.78 3.47 15.79
CA LYS A 143 -4.12 4.79 16.34
C LYS A 143 -3.09 5.30 17.35
N GLN A 144 -2.37 4.40 18.01
CA GLN A 144 -1.39 4.71 19.06
C GLN A 144 0.01 4.89 18.52
N TYR A 145 0.30 4.36 17.33
CA TYR A 145 1.62 4.44 16.71
C TYR A 145 1.71 5.60 15.73
N LYS A 146 2.88 6.22 15.70
CA LYS A 146 3.21 7.23 14.69
C LYS A 146 3.88 6.52 13.50
N GLN A 147 3.44 6.86 12.29
CA GLN A 147 4.15 6.45 11.09
C GLN A 147 5.55 7.07 11.09
N LEU A 148 6.54 6.24 10.82
CA LEU A 148 7.91 6.68 10.58
C LEU A 148 8.11 7.02 9.10
N ASP A 149 9.24 7.65 8.79
CA ASP A 149 9.61 7.91 7.41
C ASP A 149 9.75 6.61 6.62
N THR A 150 9.34 6.65 5.37
CA THR A 150 9.47 5.51 4.46
C THR A 150 10.95 5.27 4.17
N LEU A 151 11.44 4.09 4.51
CA LEU A 151 12.79 3.67 4.15
C LEU A 151 12.79 3.01 2.77
N THR A 152 13.87 3.23 2.02
CA THR A 152 14.10 2.61 0.72
C THR A 152 15.43 1.86 0.75
N ILE A 153 15.49 0.72 0.08
CA ILE A 153 16.73 -0.02 -0.12
C ILE A 153 17.28 0.39 -1.48
N ASP A 154 18.52 0.84 -1.51
CA ASP A 154 19.19 1.24 -2.73
C ASP A 154 19.53 0.03 -3.61
N GLY A 155 19.71 0.26 -4.89
CA GLY A 155 20.04 -0.75 -5.87
C GLY A 155 20.07 -0.19 -7.29
N GLU A 156 20.26 -1.05 -8.26
CA GLU A 156 20.33 -0.67 -9.66
C GLU A 156 19.41 -1.51 -10.56
N ASN A 157 18.89 -0.87 -11.60
CA ASN A 157 18.12 -1.55 -12.62
C ASN A 157 19.09 -2.24 -13.60
N VAL A 158 18.92 -3.54 -13.80
CA VAL A 158 19.68 -4.35 -14.75
C VAL A 158 18.75 -5.11 -15.69
N ILE A 159 19.28 -5.55 -16.82
CA ILE A 159 18.54 -6.44 -17.74
C ILE A 159 19.16 -7.82 -17.64
N GLU A 160 18.38 -8.77 -17.15
CA GLU A 160 18.76 -10.18 -17.08
C GLU A 160 17.80 -11.03 -17.92
N ASN A 161 18.35 -11.84 -18.83
CA ASN A 161 17.57 -12.72 -19.72
C ASN A 161 16.45 -11.99 -20.50
N GLY A 162 16.66 -10.70 -20.82
CA GLY A 162 15.68 -9.86 -21.53
C GLY A 162 14.58 -9.27 -20.63
N TYR A 163 14.67 -9.42 -19.34
CA TYR A 163 13.73 -8.85 -18.35
C TYR A 163 14.44 -7.81 -17.47
N TRP A 164 13.69 -6.79 -17.06
CA TRP A 164 14.16 -5.83 -16.09
C TRP A 164 14.18 -6.48 -14.69
N ALA A 165 15.34 -6.43 -14.02
CA ALA A 165 15.53 -6.82 -12.63
C ALA A 165 16.08 -5.62 -11.84
N TYR A 166 15.82 -5.59 -10.54
CA TYR A 166 16.39 -4.60 -9.62
C TYR A 166 17.35 -5.32 -8.68
N HIS A 167 18.65 -5.03 -8.82
CA HIS A 167 19.67 -5.57 -7.95
C HIS A 167 19.82 -4.69 -6.73
N LEU A 168 19.52 -5.24 -5.57
CA LEU A 168 19.62 -4.54 -4.29
C LEU A 168 21.07 -4.34 -3.87
N ASP A 169 21.39 -3.18 -3.29
CA ASP A 169 22.61 -2.98 -2.55
C ASP A 169 22.51 -3.66 -1.19
N GLU A 170 23.33 -4.68 -0.98
CA GLU A 170 23.34 -5.47 0.26
C GLU A 170 23.72 -4.64 1.50
N SER A 171 24.53 -3.59 1.35
CA SER A 171 24.92 -2.69 2.44
C SER A 171 23.74 -1.81 2.85
N SER A 172 23.00 -1.28 1.87
CA SER A 172 21.76 -0.53 2.08
C SER A 172 20.68 -1.39 2.72
N ARG A 173 20.50 -2.63 2.22
CA ARG A 173 19.56 -3.60 2.80
C ARG A 173 19.85 -3.87 4.27
N LYS A 174 21.09 -4.20 4.62
CA LYS A 174 21.50 -4.47 6.00
C LYS A 174 21.34 -3.25 6.91
N ALA A 175 21.69 -2.06 6.42
CA ALA A 175 21.50 -0.83 7.17
C ALA A 175 20.02 -0.58 7.48
N THR A 176 19.14 -0.79 6.49
CA THR A 176 17.69 -0.66 6.65
C THR A 176 17.13 -1.66 7.66
N VAL A 177 17.53 -2.93 7.60
CA VAL A 177 17.10 -3.96 8.54
C VAL A 177 17.56 -3.63 9.97
N LEU A 178 18.82 -3.19 10.15
CA LEU A 178 19.34 -2.77 11.45
C LEU A 178 18.57 -1.56 12.02
N GLN A 179 18.18 -0.63 11.16
CA GLN A 179 17.40 0.52 11.59
C GLN A 179 15.98 0.16 12.02
N LEU A 180 15.36 -0.81 11.34
CA LEU A 180 13.97 -1.20 11.59
C LEU A 180 13.80 -2.10 12.81
N PHE A 181 14.71 -3.05 13.02
CA PHE A 181 14.50 -4.16 13.96
C PHE A 181 15.50 -4.20 15.12
N TYR A 182 16.61 -3.46 15.04
CA TYR A 182 17.66 -3.53 16.04
C TYR A 182 17.96 -2.15 16.62
N GLU A 183 17.68 -1.96 17.90
CA GLU A 183 18.11 -0.77 18.61
C GLU A 183 19.63 -0.84 18.90
N LYS A 184 20.32 0.30 18.80
CA LYS A 184 21.70 0.37 19.28
C LYS A 184 21.69 0.17 20.80
N VAL A 185 22.24 -0.93 21.27
CA VAL A 185 22.59 -1.09 22.66
C VAL A 185 23.65 -0.04 23.00
N ARG A 186 23.30 0.91 23.87
CA ARG A 186 24.23 1.96 24.37
C ARG A 186 25.05 1.43 25.52
#